data_99a14bf30b9b1c2d14c63d4feb00e4c3
#
_entry.id   99a14bf30b9b1c2d14c63d4feb00e4c3
#
_cell.length_a   1.000
_cell.length_b   1.000
_cell.length_c   1.000
_cell.angle_alpha   90.00
_cell.angle_beta   90.00
_cell.angle_gamma   90.00
#
_symmetry.space_group_name_H-M   'P 1'
#
loop_
_entity.id
_entity.type
_entity.pdbx_description
1 polymer ?
#
loop_
_entity_poly.entity_id
_entity_poly.type
_entity_poly.pdbx_seq_one_letter_code
_entity_poly.pdbx_strand_id
1 'polypeptide(L)'
;MTAAAFLLAAAVVSAQQNRADAPLVVNVVNVLPVQGNIYMLVGAGANITASVGRDGVLLVDSGTAAMTGKVLSTVLQLATALTASPAPIHCVGMHCPGTPYGWSSPSINAIIGSPAPPKPIRYIINTSLDPDHTGGNERLSVLPAESKIVGVTFPPVGIAPSAIVLAHENVLRRMSEVPEGKKESPIPVGAWPTDVYHSASYKLSEFFNGEGVQIFHQPRAHTDGDSIVYFRYSDVISAGEILSMTSYPVIDAAKGGSLQGILDGLNHILDIAIPEFRSQGGTMIIPGHGRLCDTGDVANYRNMIAIIRDRIQDMIKKGMTVDQVKAAKPTADYDGLYGSNTGPWTTAMFIEASYKSLRAK
;
A
#
# COMPACT_ATOMS: atom_id res chain seq x y z
N MET A 1 -31.68 -38.01 -37.67
CA MET A 1 -30.41 -37.90 -36.95
C MET A 1 -30.04 -36.46 -36.72
N THR A 2 -30.82 -35.67 -35.96
CA THR A 2 -30.56 -34.22 -35.70
C THR A 2 -31.09 -33.71 -34.35
N ALA A 3 -31.28 -34.58 -33.36
CA ALA A 3 -31.78 -34.14 -32.04
C ALA A 3 -30.78 -34.30 -30.89
N ALA A 4 -29.59 -34.86 -31.11
CA ALA A 4 -28.62 -35.14 -30.04
C ALA A 4 -27.52 -34.06 -29.85
N ALA A 5 -27.37 -33.13 -30.81
CA ALA A 5 -26.30 -32.12 -30.76
C ALA A 5 -26.63 -30.86 -29.93
N PHE A 6 -27.90 -30.58 -29.67
CA PHE A 6 -28.32 -29.35 -28.92
C PHE A 6 -28.31 -29.50 -27.41
N LEU A 7 -28.31 -30.71 -26.85
CA LEU A 7 -28.33 -30.95 -25.42
C LEU A 7 -26.92 -30.89 -24.77
N LEU A 8 -25.85 -31.07 -25.54
CA LEU A 8 -24.48 -30.95 -24.99
C LEU A 8 -23.99 -29.51 -24.84
N ALA A 9 -24.48 -28.56 -25.65
CA ALA A 9 -24.05 -27.15 -25.58
C ALA A 9 -24.66 -26.42 -24.37
N ALA A 10 -25.86 -26.80 -23.94
CA ALA A 10 -26.50 -26.18 -22.79
C ALA A 10 -25.89 -26.60 -21.42
N ALA A 11 -25.35 -27.82 -21.34
CA ALA A 11 -24.73 -28.35 -20.13
C ALA A 11 -23.33 -27.75 -19.86
N VAL A 12 -22.61 -27.33 -20.92
CA VAL A 12 -21.28 -26.69 -20.76
C VAL A 12 -21.40 -25.23 -20.33
N VAL A 13 -22.43 -24.53 -20.79
CA VAL A 13 -22.65 -23.10 -20.38
C VAL A 13 -23.10 -22.98 -18.95
N SER A 14 -23.92 -23.91 -18.44
CA SER A 14 -24.35 -23.87 -17.01
C SER A 14 -23.25 -24.31 -16.04
N ALA A 15 -22.24 -25.07 -16.47
CA ALA A 15 -21.11 -25.46 -15.62
C ALA A 15 -20.08 -24.34 -15.48
N GLN A 16 -20.04 -23.38 -16.39
CA GLN A 16 -19.15 -22.20 -16.29
C GLN A 16 -19.74 -21.07 -15.44
N GLN A 17 -21.05 -20.93 -15.35
CA GLN A 17 -21.70 -19.91 -14.53
C GLN A 17 -21.66 -20.19 -13.02
N ASN A 18 -21.51 -21.44 -12.60
CA ASN A 18 -21.43 -21.80 -11.18
C ASN A 18 -20.03 -21.75 -10.55
N ARG A 19 -19.02 -21.27 -11.29
CA ARG A 19 -17.67 -21.07 -10.74
C ARG A 19 -17.35 -19.64 -10.32
N ALA A 20 -18.26 -18.69 -10.54
CA ALA A 20 -18.02 -17.27 -10.30
C ALA A 20 -18.32 -16.78 -8.86
N ASP A 21 -19.03 -17.56 -8.03
CA ASP A 21 -19.59 -17.06 -6.77
C ASP A 21 -19.04 -17.73 -5.49
N ALA A 22 -17.97 -18.51 -5.57
CA ALA A 22 -17.25 -18.85 -4.33
C ALA A 22 -16.37 -17.67 -3.93
N PRO A 23 -16.55 -17.09 -2.72
CA PRO A 23 -15.63 -16.06 -2.26
C PRO A 23 -14.24 -16.68 -2.25
N LEU A 24 -13.33 -16.09 -3.04
CA LEU A 24 -11.91 -16.40 -2.98
C LEU A 24 -11.44 -16.10 -1.54
N VAL A 25 -11.36 -17.11 -0.72
CA VAL A 25 -10.67 -17.03 0.58
C VAL A 25 -9.20 -16.86 0.24
N VAL A 26 -8.81 -15.61 -0.04
CA VAL A 26 -7.42 -15.24 -0.35
C VAL A 26 -6.64 -15.30 0.96
N ASN A 27 -6.23 -16.48 1.34
CA ASN A 27 -5.34 -16.73 2.45
C ASN A 27 -3.85 -16.69 2.00
N VAL A 28 -3.54 -16.00 0.91
CA VAL A 28 -2.22 -15.94 0.28
C VAL A 28 -1.85 -14.48 0.01
N VAL A 29 -0.61 -14.14 0.29
CA VAL A 29 -0.03 -12.85 -0.13
C VAL A 29 0.64 -13.04 -1.48
N ASN A 30 0.13 -12.37 -2.49
CA ASN A 30 0.67 -12.40 -3.85
C ASN A 30 1.68 -11.27 -4.03
N VAL A 31 2.72 -11.52 -4.82
CA VAL A 31 3.77 -10.55 -5.14
C VAL A 31 3.63 -10.12 -6.60
N LEU A 32 3.47 -8.83 -6.83
CA LEU A 32 3.45 -8.22 -8.16
C LEU A 32 4.69 -7.32 -8.31
N PRO A 33 5.62 -7.61 -9.24
CA PRO A 33 6.66 -6.67 -9.62
C PRO A 33 6.05 -5.39 -10.20
N VAL A 34 6.56 -4.22 -9.79
CA VAL A 34 6.06 -2.92 -10.28
C VAL A 34 7.10 -2.28 -11.19
N GLN A 35 8.09 -1.59 -10.61
CA GLN A 35 9.22 -1.00 -11.34
C GLN A 35 10.49 -1.08 -10.47
N GLY A 36 11.64 -1.24 -11.12
CA GLY A 36 12.91 -1.31 -10.40
C GLY A 36 12.93 -2.44 -9.37
N ASN A 37 13.20 -2.08 -8.13
CA ASN A 37 13.20 -2.99 -6.98
C ASN A 37 11.94 -2.87 -6.11
N ILE A 38 10.87 -2.33 -6.68
CA ILE A 38 9.60 -2.12 -5.98
C ILE A 38 8.60 -3.20 -6.37
N TYR A 39 7.95 -3.76 -5.37
CA TYR A 39 6.95 -4.82 -5.46
C TYR A 39 5.68 -4.40 -4.72
N MET A 40 4.53 -4.80 -5.24
CA MET A 40 3.23 -4.68 -4.58
C MET A 40 2.83 -6.05 -4.02
N LEU A 41 2.53 -6.10 -2.73
CA LEU A 41 2.02 -7.30 -2.05
C LEU A 41 0.51 -7.14 -1.86
N VAL A 42 -0.25 -8.13 -2.33
CA VAL A 42 -1.72 -8.12 -2.36
C VAL A 42 -2.27 -9.27 -1.54
N GLY A 43 -3.33 -9.02 -0.79
CA GLY A 43 -4.03 -10.05 0.00
C GLY A 43 -3.75 -9.97 1.50
N ALA A 44 -3.10 -8.91 1.97
CA ALA A 44 -2.80 -8.70 3.39
C ALA A 44 -3.79 -7.75 4.11
N GLY A 45 -4.86 -7.34 3.48
CA GLY A 45 -5.74 -6.23 3.83
C GLY A 45 -5.53 -5.13 2.81
N ALA A 46 -4.96 -4.02 3.20
CA ALA A 46 -4.45 -3.03 2.26
C ALA A 46 -3.26 -3.58 1.45
N ASN A 47 -2.98 -2.97 0.31
CA ASN A 47 -1.78 -3.27 -0.46
C ASN A 47 -0.53 -2.80 0.29
N ILE A 48 0.52 -3.61 0.27
CA ILE A 48 1.81 -3.26 0.84
C ILE A 48 2.79 -3.01 -0.29
N THR A 49 3.53 -1.89 -0.23
CA THR A 49 4.64 -1.66 -1.13
C THR A 49 5.94 -2.14 -0.48
N ALA A 50 6.74 -2.93 -1.21
CA ALA A 50 8.02 -3.44 -0.72
C ALA A 50 9.16 -3.00 -1.63
N SER A 51 10.15 -2.28 -1.09
CA SER A 51 11.46 -2.10 -1.71
C SER A 51 12.41 -3.15 -1.16
N VAL A 52 13.00 -3.96 -2.05
CA VAL A 52 13.86 -5.07 -1.66
C VAL A 52 15.20 -4.98 -2.39
N GLY A 53 16.30 -4.94 -1.65
CA GLY A 53 17.61 -4.80 -2.24
C GLY A 53 18.77 -5.00 -1.24
N ARG A 54 19.92 -4.42 -1.53
CA ARG A 54 21.16 -4.62 -0.77
C ARG A 54 21.06 -4.15 0.68
N ASP A 55 20.33 -3.07 0.91
CA ASP A 55 20.24 -2.45 2.23
C ASP A 55 19.21 -3.12 3.14
N GLY A 56 18.42 -4.03 2.58
CA GLY A 56 17.39 -4.76 3.27
C GLY A 56 16.03 -4.56 2.62
N VAL A 57 14.98 -4.60 3.44
CA VAL A 57 13.59 -4.42 3.04
C VAL A 57 13.03 -3.16 3.68
N LEU A 58 12.39 -2.33 2.87
CA LEU A 58 11.53 -1.23 3.29
C LEU A 58 10.09 -1.58 2.88
N LEU A 59 9.18 -1.52 3.83
CA LEU A 59 7.74 -1.70 3.58
C LEU A 59 7.03 -0.35 3.68
N VAL A 60 6.07 -0.10 2.81
CA VAL A 60 5.03 0.91 3.03
C VAL A 60 3.77 0.15 3.37
N ASP A 61 3.30 0.37 4.58
CA ASP A 61 2.27 -0.38 5.28
C ASP A 61 2.66 -1.82 5.65
N SER A 62 1.87 -2.46 6.49
CA SER A 62 2.21 -3.74 7.09
C SER A 62 1.10 -4.80 7.02
N GLY A 63 -0.06 -4.42 6.46
CA GLY A 63 -1.23 -5.29 6.37
C GLY A 63 -1.92 -5.51 7.72
N THR A 64 -2.92 -6.39 7.72
CA THR A 64 -3.65 -6.77 8.93
C THR A 64 -2.81 -7.63 9.86
N ALA A 65 -3.08 -7.56 11.16
CA ALA A 65 -2.44 -8.41 12.18
C ALA A 65 -2.58 -9.92 11.87
N ALA A 66 -3.72 -10.35 11.33
CA ALA A 66 -3.98 -11.73 10.97
C ALA A 66 -3.09 -12.25 9.84
N MET A 67 -2.65 -11.37 8.94
CA MET A 67 -1.84 -11.73 7.76
C MET A 67 -0.34 -11.57 8.00
N THR A 68 0.09 -11.06 9.14
CA THR A 68 1.50 -10.72 9.43
C THR A 68 2.47 -11.88 9.19
N GLY A 69 2.12 -13.10 9.62
CA GLY A 69 2.98 -14.28 9.43
C GLY A 69 3.20 -14.61 7.95
N LYS A 70 2.18 -14.39 7.10
CA LYS A 70 2.26 -14.61 5.66
C LYS A 70 3.01 -13.49 4.96
N VAL A 71 2.78 -12.23 5.36
CA VAL A 71 3.56 -11.07 4.87
C VAL A 71 5.03 -11.30 5.16
N LEU A 72 5.39 -11.65 6.40
CA LEU A 72 6.79 -11.92 6.78
C LEU A 72 7.41 -13.04 5.92
N SER A 73 6.74 -14.19 5.80
CA SER A 73 7.26 -15.29 4.99
C SER A 73 7.42 -14.91 3.52
N THR A 74 6.48 -14.18 2.95
CA THR A 74 6.53 -13.69 1.55
C THR A 74 7.69 -12.72 1.34
N VAL A 75 7.87 -11.76 2.25
CA VAL A 75 8.97 -10.78 2.21
C VAL A 75 10.33 -11.47 2.31
N LEU A 76 10.48 -12.45 3.22
CA LEU A 76 11.72 -13.21 3.37
C LEU A 76 12.03 -14.08 2.13
N GLN A 77 11.02 -14.71 1.55
CA GLN A 77 11.15 -15.48 0.31
C GLN A 77 11.57 -14.58 -0.85
N LEU A 78 10.93 -13.41 -1.00
CA LEU A 78 11.26 -12.44 -2.03
C LEU A 78 12.71 -11.93 -1.85
N ALA A 79 13.10 -11.55 -0.65
CA ALA A 79 14.45 -11.09 -0.34
C ALA A 79 15.52 -12.19 -0.64
N THR A 80 15.21 -13.44 -0.30
CA THR A 80 16.09 -14.59 -0.59
C THR A 80 16.22 -14.82 -2.09
N ALA A 81 15.12 -14.81 -2.84
CA ALA A 81 15.11 -15.02 -4.29
C ALA A 81 15.94 -13.95 -5.02
N LEU A 82 15.82 -12.68 -4.61
CA LEU A 82 16.56 -11.59 -5.22
C LEU A 82 18.05 -11.59 -4.87
N THR A 83 18.45 -12.11 -3.70
CA THR A 83 19.85 -12.24 -3.31
C THR A 83 20.51 -13.49 -3.87
N ALA A 84 19.74 -14.52 -4.17
CA ALA A 84 20.23 -15.76 -4.79
C ALA A 84 20.37 -15.66 -6.32
N SER A 85 19.82 -14.63 -6.95
CA SER A 85 19.94 -14.43 -8.39
C SER A 85 21.42 -14.19 -8.76
N PRO A 86 21.98 -14.97 -9.71
CA PRO A 86 23.32 -14.69 -10.19
C PRO A 86 23.38 -13.28 -10.79
N ALA A 87 24.55 -12.65 -10.70
CA ALA A 87 24.77 -11.35 -11.34
C ALA A 87 24.32 -11.41 -12.81
N PRO A 88 23.70 -10.33 -13.33
CA PRO A 88 23.19 -10.31 -14.70
C PRO A 88 24.26 -10.75 -15.69
N ILE A 89 23.90 -11.66 -16.59
CA ILE A 89 24.76 -12.25 -17.64
C ILE A 89 25.34 -11.18 -18.56
N HIS A 90 24.87 -9.95 -18.50
CA HIS A 90 25.30 -8.84 -19.35
C HIS A 90 26.37 -7.93 -18.75
N CYS A 91 26.89 -8.26 -17.59
CA CYS A 91 28.03 -7.50 -17.06
C CYS A 91 29.28 -7.87 -17.81
N VAL A 92 29.73 -7.04 -18.75
CA VAL A 92 30.97 -7.21 -19.52
C VAL A 92 31.98 -6.18 -19.02
N GLY A 93 33.07 -6.67 -18.40
CA GLY A 93 34.16 -5.80 -17.97
C GLY A 93 34.85 -6.23 -16.67
N MET A 94 35.92 -5.54 -16.32
CA MET A 94 36.80 -5.86 -15.17
C MET A 94 36.12 -5.72 -13.79
N HIS A 95 34.96 -5.12 -13.72
CA HIS A 95 34.24 -4.87 -12.48
C HIS A 95 33.00 -5.74 -12.28
N CYS A 96 32.79 -6.74 -13.14
CA CYS A 96 31.65 -7.62 -13.07
C CYS A 96 31.86 -8.76 -12.08
N PRO A 97 31.02 -8.92 -11.04
CA PRO A 97 31.15 -10.09 -10.17
C PRO A 97 30.99 -11.38 -10.98
N GLY A 98 31.89 -12.32 -10.79
CA GLY A 98 31.82 -13.65 -11.42
C GLY A 98 32.35 -13.75 -12.85
N THR A 99 33.04 -12.75 -13.39
CA THR A 99 33.75 -12.90 -14.68
C THR A 99 35.11 -13.58 -14.51
N PRO A 100 35.54 -14.41 -15.48
CA PRO A 100 36.84 -15.08 -15.39
C PRO A 100 38.03 -14.14 -15.41
N TYR A 101 37.85 -12.87 -15.69
CA TYR A 101 38.86 -11.80 -15.66
C TYR A 101 38.87 -11.01 -14.35
N GLY A 102 37.96 -11.35 -13.41
CA GLY A 102 37.94 -10.70 -12.10
C GLY A 102 39.05 -11.21 -11.18
N TRP A 103 39.50 -10.39 -10.27
CA TRP A 103 40.47 -10.67 -9.22
C TRP A 103 39.99 -11.71 -8.19
N SER A 104 38.93 -12.46 -8.50
CA SER A 104 38.28 -13.37 -7.58
C SER A 104 38.92 -14.76 -7.66
N SER A 105 39.49 -15.18 -6.56
CA SER A 105 39.82 -16.60 -6.35
C SER A 105 38.51 -17.45 -6.38
N PRO A 106 38.61 -18.75 -6.71
CA PRO A 106 37.45 -19.65 -6.61
C PRO A 106 36.72 -19.59 -5.28
N SER A 107 37.42 -19.32 -4.18
CA SER A 107 36.89 -19.15 -2.85
C SER A 107 36.00 -17.90 -2.73
N ILE A 108 36.41 -16.77 -3.32
CA ILE A 108 35.66 -15.53 -3.34
C ILE A 108 34.41 -15.69 -4.21
N ASN A 109 34.54 -16.36 -5.36
CA ASN A 109 33.37 -16.67 -6.19
C ASN A 109 32.36 -17.56 -5.50
N ALA A 110 32.82 -18.53 -4.70
CA ALA A 110 31.92 -19.36 -3.89
C ALA A 110 31.19 -18.54 -2.81
N ILE A 111 31.87 -17.58 -2.18
CA ILE A 111 31.29 -16.67 -1.19
C ILE A 111 30.28 -15.72 -1.86
N ILE A 112 30.62 -15.15 -3.02
CA ILE A 112 29.72 -14.25 -3.76
C ILE A 112 28.52 -15.01 -4.34
N GLY A 113 28.70 -16.26 -4.77
CA GLY A 113 27.66 -17.13 -5.27
C GLY A 113 26.81 -17.82 -4.18
N SER A 114 27.20 -17.69 -2.91
CA SER A 114 26.39 -18.24 -1.81
C SER A 114 25.13 -17.41 -1.64
N PRO A 115 23.96 -18.06 -1.42
CA PRO A 115 22.73 -17.33 -1.09
C PRO A 115 22.98 -16.45 0.14
N ALA A 116 22.82 -15.14 -0.01
CA ALA A 116 22.88 -14.27 1.15
C ALA A 116 21.69 -14.60 2.07
N PRO A 117 21.89 -14.49 3.39
CA PRO A 117 20.76 -14.66 4.31
C PRO A 117 19.66 -13.64 3.99
N PRO A 118 18.39 -13.97 4.27
CA PRO A 118 17.28 -13.04 4.04
C PRO A 118 17.57 -11.69 4.69
N LYS A 119 17.33 -10.61 3.94
CA LYS A 119 17.55 -9.26 4.46
C LYS A 119 16.47 -8.90 5.47
N PRO A 120 16.85 -8.30 6.60
CA PRO A 120 15.88 -7.85 7.59
C PRO A 120 15.05 -6.69 7.06
N ILE A 121 13.83 -6.58 7.58
CA ILE A 121 13.02 -5.36 7.39
C ILE A 121 13.70 -4.25 8.19
N ARG A 122 14.02 -3.13 7.52
CA ARG A 122 14.70 -1.98 8.11
C ARG A 122 13.76 -0.82 8.38
N TYR A 123 12.76 -0.67 7.53
CA TYR A 123 11.76 0.39 7.62
C TYR A 123 10.37 -0.16 7.37
N ILE A 124 9.40 0.35 8.11
CA ILE A 124 7.97 0.26 7.84
C ILE A 124 7.45 1.70 7.85
N ILE A 125 6.95 2.19 6.72
CA ILE A 125 6.36 3.53 6.61
C ILE A 125 4.85 3.35 6.59
N ASN A 126 4.13 3.91 7.56
CA ASN A 126 2.67 3.84 7.55
C ASN A 126 2.07 5.04 6.82
N THR A 127 1.23 4.75 5.84
CA THR A 127 0.48 5.76 5.08
C THR A 127 -0.79 6.21 5.79
N SER A 128 -1.37 5.35 6.64
CA SER A 128 -2.58 5.58 7.41
C SER A 128 -2.46 4.94 8.80
N LEU A 129 -3.42 5.22 9.66
CA LEU A 129 -3.51 4.61 10.99
C LEU A 129 -4.38 3.33 11.00
N ASP A 130 -5.03 3.00 9.90
CA ASP A 130 -6.01 1.94 9.86
C ASP A 130 -5.41 0.55 10.10
N PRO A 131 -6.18 -0.38 10.72
CA PRO A 131 -5.64 -1.68 11.13
C PRO A 131 -5.13 -2.56 9.99
N ASP A 132 -5.57 -2.35 8.77
CA ASP A 132 -5.10 -3.05 7.59
C ASP A 132 -3.85 -2.42 6.95
N HIS A 133 -3.44 -1.25 7.45
CA HIS A 133 -2.16 -0.60 7.14
C HIS A 133 -1.13 -0.81 8.24
N THR A 134 -1.54 -0.88 9.50
CA THR A 134 -0.64 -0.86 10.67
C THR A 134 -0.63 -2.15 11.47
N GLY A 135 -1.56 -3.08 11.19
CA GLY A 135 -1.77 -4.27 12.02
C GLY A 135 -0.59 -5.24 12.09
N GLY A 136 0.29 -5.21 11.09
CA GLY A 136 1.51 -6.01 11.06
C GLY A 136 2.70 -5.39 11.78
N ASN A 137 2.66 -4.10 12.16
CA ASN A 137 3.81 -3.36 12.69
C ASN A 137 4.52 -4.08 13.82
N GLU A 138 3.79 -4.47 14.86
CA GLU A 138 4.35 -5.08 16.08
C GLU A 138 5.23 -6.29 15.77
N ARG A 139 4.80 -7.17 14.87
CA ARG A 139 5.52 -8.40 14.57
C ARG A 139 6.56 -8.25 13.46
N LEU A 140 6.31 -7.37 12.49
CA LEU A 140 7.22 -7.16 11.37
C LEU A 140 8.40 -6.26 11.78
N SER A 141 8.24 -5.38 12.77
CA SER A 141 9.33 -4.56 13.27
C SER A 141 10.36 -5.35 14.07
N VAL A 142 9.97 -6.45 14.71
CA VAL A 142 10.88 -7.29 15.48
C VAL A 142 11.60 -8.24 14.53
N LEU A 143 12.91 -8.07 14.37
CA LEU A 143 13.73 -9.00 13.60
C LEU A 143 13.80 -10.35 14.26
N PRO A 144 13.77 -11.48 13.50
CA PRO A 144 14.02 -12.79 14.07
C PRO A 144 15.37 -12.80 14.80
N ALA A 145 15.38 -13.32 16.01
CA ALA A 145 16.58 -13.39 16.86
C ALA A 145 17.76 -14.17 16.24
N GLU A 146 17.55 -14.83 15.11
CA GLU A 146 18.53 -15.64 14.37
C GLU A 146 19.19 -14.95 13.18
N SER A 147 19.20 -13.63 13.11
CA SER A 147 20.05 -12.92 12.14
C SER A 147 21.52 -13.11 12.53
N LYS A 148 22.04 -14.31 12.36
CA LYS A 148 23.48 -14.61 12.43
C LYS A 148 24.15 -13.97 11.23
N ILE A 149 24.57 -12.72 11.36
CA ILE A 149 25.54 -12.14 10.45
C ILE A 149 26.86 -12.78 10.79
N VAL A 150 27.31 -13.70 9.93
CA VAL A 150 28.67 -14.27 9.86
C VAL A 150 29.41 -14.29 11.23
N GLY A 151 29.16 -15.30 12.05
CA GLY A 151 30.00 -15.61 13.20
C GLY A 151 29.99 -14.63 14.38
N VAL A 152 29.24 -13.57 14.33
CA VAL A 152 29.09 -12.60 15.42
C VAL A 152 27.67 -12.71 15.95
N THR A 153 27.51 -13.29 17.11
CA THR A 153 26.29 -13.22 17.90
C THR A 153 26.20 -11.79 18.43
N PHE A 154 25.36 -10.94 17.82
CA PHE A 154 25.07 -9.62 18.37
C PHE A 154 24.29 -9.75 19.67
N PRO A 155 24.37 -8.79 20.56
CA PRO A 155 24.83 -9.03 21.91
C PRO A 155 23.80 -9.76 22.77
N PRO A 156 24.23 -10.40 23.86
CA PRO A 156 23.38 -11.21 24.71
C PRO A 156 22.48 -10.37 25.64
N VAL A 157 22.09 -9.16 25.26
CA VAL A 157 21.26 -8.31 26.13
C VAL A 157 20.20 -7.58 25.31
N GLY A 158 19.02 -8.15 25.21
CA GLY A 158 17.73 -7.47 25.33
C GLY A 158 17.28 -6.46 24.25
N ILE A 159 18.07 -6.18 23.22
CA ILE A 159 17.68 -5.26 22.13
C ILE A 159 17.90 -6.00 20.81
N ALA A 160 16.88 -6.74 20.38
CA ALA A 160 16.82 -7.17 18.99
C ALA A 160 16.76 -5.87 18.13
N PRO A 161 17.62 -5.72 17.10
CA PRO A 161 17.52 -4.58 16.22
C PRO A 161 16.13 -4.60 15.58
N SER A 162 15.26 -3.67 15.95
CA SER A 162 13.92 -3.54 15.41
C SER A 162 13.95 -2.68 14.14
N ALA A 163 13.03 -2.92 13.22
CA ALA A 163 12.79 -2.00 12.12
C ALA A 163 12.27 -0.65 12.66
N ILE A 164 12.63 0.42 11.99
CA ILE A 164 12.06 1.74 12.24
C ILE A 164 10.64 1.77 11.67
N VAL A 165 9.64 2.00 12.52
CA VAL A 165 8.28 2.27 12.09
C VAL A 165 8.11 3.78 12.03
N LEU A 166 7.98 4.31 10.81
CA LEU A 166 7.91 5.75 10.52
C LEU A 166 6.50 6.14 10.06
N ALA A 167 5.96 7.21 10.63
CA ALA A 167 4.68 7.77 10.22
C ALA A 167 4.61 9.28 10.48
N HIS A 168 3.54 9.95 10.02
CA HIS A 168 3.25 11.29 10.48
C HIS A 168 2.88 11.30 11.97
N GLU A 169 3.24 12.36 12.72
CA GLU A 169 2.99 12.46 14.17
C GLU A 169 1.52 12.27 14.54
N ASN A 170 0.59 12.66 13.66
CA ASN A 170 -0.84 12.46 13.87
C ASN A 170 -1.22 10.98 13.94
N VAL A 171 -0.53 10.10 13.22
CA VAL A 171 -0.73 8.64 13.31
C VAL A 171 -0.35 8.17 14.71
N LEU A 172 0.84 8.53 15.22
CA LEU A 172 1.26 8.18 16.57
C LEU A 172 0.31 8.73 17.62
N ARG A 173 -0.09 9.99 17.49
CA ARG A 173 -1.04 10.63 18.40
C ARG A 173 -2.35 9.85 18.48
N ARG A 174 -2.89 9.45 17.33
CA ARG A 174 -4.14 8.69 17.25
C ARG A 174 -3.99 7.25 17.75
N MET A 175 -2.88 6.60 17.46
CA MET A 175 -2.61 5.24 17.93
C MET A 175 -2.39 5.18 19.44
N SER A 176 -1.84 6.24 20.04
CA SER A 176 -1.59 6.35 21.48
C SER A 176 -2.76 6.90 22.29
N GLU A 177 -3.83 7.35 21.61
CA GLU A 177 -5.01 7.92 22.28
C GLU A 177 -5.71 6.88 23.17
N VAL A 178 -5.96 7.27 24.41
CA VAL A 178 -6.67 6.44 25.39
C VAL A 178 -8.13 6.84 25.39
N PRO A 179 -9.05 5.97 24.92
CA PRO A 179 -10.47 6.29 24.94
C PRO A 179 -10.99 6.54 26.35
N GLU A 180 -12.00 7.41 26.48
CA GLU A 180 -12.64 7.71 27.75
C GLU A 180 -13.08 6.44 28.50
N GLY A 181 -12.73 6.35 29.78
CA GLY A 181 -13.03 5.18 30.63
C GLY A 181 -12.13 3.97 30.42
N LYS A 182 -11.12 4.05 29.55
CA LYS A 182 -10.08 3.03 29.39
C LYS A 182 -8.80 3.43 30.13
N LYS A 183 -7.93 2.46 30.43
CA LYS A 183 -6.63 2.69 31.06
C LYS A 183 -5.50 2.82 30.04
N GLU A 184 -5.68 2.21 28.88
CA GLU A 184 -4.65 2.09 27.85
C GLU A 184 -5.29 2.24 26.46
N SER A 185 -4.47 2.57 25.47
CA SER A 185 -4.87 2.54 24.07
C SER A 185 -5.28 1.13 23.65
N PRO A 186 -6.29 0.97 22.79
CA PRO A 186 -6.64 -0.33 22.21
C PRO A 186 -5.55 -0.88 21.27
N ILE A 187 -4.61 -0.04 20.85
CA ILE A 187 -3.51 -0.43 19.96
C ILE A 187 -2.27 -0.68 20.81
N PRO A 188 -1.64 -1.88 20.72
CA PRO A 188 -0.48 -2.21 21.52
C PRO A 188 0.71 -1.29 21.20
N VAL A 189 1.48 -0.91 22.21
CA VAL A 189 2.65 -0.02 22.08
C VAL A 189 3.66 -0.52 21.05
N GLY A 190 3.84 -1.84 20.95
CA GLY A 190 4.72 -2.46 19.96
C GLY A 190 4.33 -2.21 18.49
N ALA A 191 3.09 -1.78 18.24
CA ALA A 191 2.61 -1.44 16.89
C ALA A 191 2.77 0.06 16.56
N TRP A 192 3.11 0.91 17.53
CA TRP A 192 3.20 2.35 17.33
C TRP A 192 4.43 2.73 16.50
N PRO A 193 4.36 3.85 15.74
CA PRO A 193 5.54 4.43 15.13
C PRO A 193 6.65 4.67 16.15
N THR A 194 7.86 4.23 15.82
CA THR A 194 9.08 4.45 16.64
C THR A 194 9.77 5.75 16.25
N ASP A 195 9.48 6.25 15.07
CA ASP A 195 9.94 7.53 14.56
C ASP A 195 8.80 8.28 13.89
N VAL A 196 8.77 9.61 13.97
CA VAL A 196 7.71 10.43 13.41
C VAL A 196 8.26 11.63 12.68
N TYR A 197 7.55 12.04 11.64
CA TYR A 197 7.77 13.34 11.02
C TYR A 197 6.53 14.23 11.18
N HIS A 198 6.73 15.55 11.13
CA HIS A 198 5.71 16.57 11.40
C HIS A 198 5.69 17.70 10.36
N SER A 199 6.49 17.57 9.32
CA SER A 199 6.53 18.54 8.21
C SER A 199 5.63 18.09 7.05
N ALA A 200 5.32 19.00 6.13
CA ALA A 200 4.54 18.67 4.94
C ALA A 200 5.22 17.61 4.06
N SER A 201 6.53 17.47 4.12
CA SER A 201 7.28 16.41 3.44
C SER A 201 8.47 15.97 4.26
N TYR A 202 8.83 14.70 4.11
CA TYR A 202 10.01 14.09 4.72
C TYR A 202 10.77 13.26 3.70
N LYS A 203 12.10 13.23 3.79
CA LYS A 203 12.95 12.38 2.97
C LYS A 203 13.77 11.49 3.88
N LEU A 204 13.86 10.21 3.57
CA LEU A 204 14.85 9.37 4.23
C LEU A 204 16.24 9.97 4.00
N SER A 205 17.06 9.98 5.07
CA SER A 205 18.41 10.57 5.03
C SER A 205 19.38 9.78 4.17
N GLU A 206 19.08 8.53 3.90
CA GLU A 206 19.88 7.63 3.07
C GLU A 206 19.13 7.24 1.78
N PHE A 207 19.89 6.88 0.73
CA PHE A 207 19.33 6.25 -0.45
C PHE A 207 19.16 4.75 -0.19
N PHE A 208 18.00 4.37 0.29
CA PHE A 208 17.70 2.99 0.64
C PHE A 208 17.46 2.14 -0.62
N ASN A 209 18.26 1.10 -0.84
CA ASN A 209 18.22 0.28 -2.05
C ASN A 209 18.41 1.09 -3.35
N GLY A 210 19.14 2.23 -3.28
CA GLY A 210 19.30 3.14 -4.41
C GLY A 210 18.13 4.09 -4.64
N GLU A 211 17.08 4.03 -3.80
CA GLU A 211 15.90 4.89 -3.89
C GLU A 211 16.05 6.17 -3.07
N GLY A 212 15.65 7.28 -3.66
CA GLY A 212 15.35 8.50 -2.92
C GLY A 212 13.90 8.45 -2.43
N VAL A 213 13.67 7.96 -1.22
CA VAL A 213 12.32 7.82 -0.67
C VAL A 213 11.84 9.15 -0.09
N GLN A 214 10.75 9.67 -0.63
CA GLN A 214 10.12 10.91 -0.19
C GLN A 214 8.69 10.63 0.29
N ILE A 215 8.33 11.21 1.43
CA ILE A 215 7.03 11.04 2.07
C ILE A 215 6.35 12.40 2.10
N PHE A 216 5.07 12.46 1.74
CA PHE A 216 4.27 13.68 1.72
C PHE A 216 3.06 13.52 2.61
N HIS A 217 2.93 14.37 3.62
CA HIS A 217 1.74 14.44 4.46
C HIS A 217 0.54 14.98 3.68
N GLN A 218 -0.61 14.34 3.88
CA GLN A 218 -1.90 14.75 3.31
C GLN A 218 -2.87 15.11 4.43
N PRO A 219 -2.88 16.37 4.87
CA PRO A 219 -3.43 16.76 6.17
C PRO A 219 -4.94 16.74 6.14
N ARG A 220 -5.74 16.13 5.71
CA ARG A 220 -7.22 16.09 5.73
C ARG A 220 -7.81 15.19 4.66
N ALA A 221 -7.08 14.16 4.26
CA ALA A 221 -7.54 13.24 3.23
C ALA A 221 -8.53 12.23 3.81
N HIS A 222 -8.14 10.96 4.00
CA HIS A 222 -8.94 9.99 4.72
C HIS A 222 -9.01 10.34 6.22
N THR A 223 -7.86 10.71 6.81
CA THR A 223 -7.68 11.24 8.17
C THR A 223 -6.79 12.49 8.16
N ASP A 224 -6.33 12.93 9.33
CA ASP A 224 -5.33 13.98 9.47
C ASP A 224 -3.89 13.47 9.47
N GLY A 225 -3.67 12.16 9.35
CA GLY A 225 -2.35 11.52 9.42
C GLY A 225 -1.87 10.87 8.12
N ASP A 226 -2.62 11.00 7.05
CA ASP A 226 -2.33 10.27 5.81
C ASP A 226 -1.04 10.75 5.13
N SER A 227 -0.39 9.81 4.45
CA SER A 227 0.87 10.04 3.76
C SER A 227 0.89 9.37 2.39
N ILE A 228 1.56 10.02 1.43
CA ILE A 228 1.95 9.46 0.14
C ILE A 228 3.45 9.16 0.21
N VAL A 229 3.89 8.02 -0.30
CA VAL A 229 5.31 7.64 -0.36
C VAL A 229 5.75 7.52 -1.81
N TYR A 230 6.78 8.27 -2.20
CA TYR A 230 7.32 8.32 -3.55
C TYR A 230 8.74 7.76 -3.61
N PHE A 231 8.93 6.72 -4.41
CA PHE A 231 10.20 6.10 -4.76
C PHE A 231 10.71 6.72 -6.05
N ARG A 232 11.63 7.67 -5.91
CA ARG A 232 12.00 8.59 -7.00
C ARG A 232 12.80 7.95 -8.14
N TYR A 233 13.59 6.94 -7.84
CA TYR A 233 14.42 6.27 -8.88
C TYR A 233 13.56 5.28 -9.67
N SER A 234 12.78 4.47 -8.99
CA SER A 234 11.87 3.51 -9.61
C SER A 234 10.58 4.15 -10.14
N ASP A 235 10.34 5.43 -9.86
CA ASP A 235 9.15 6.18 -10.27
C ASP A 235 7.84 5.48 -9.87
N VAL A 236 7.73 5.14 -8.58
CA VAL A 236 6.56 4.47 -7.98
C VAL A 236 6.02 5.28 -6.82
N ILE A 237 4.71 5.45 -6.78
CA ILE A 237 3.98 6.11 -5.69
C ILE A 237 3.13 5.08 -4.95
N SER A 238 3.26 5.01 -3.61
CA SER A 238 2.30 4.36 -2.74
C SER A 238 1.32 5.40 -2.19
N ALA A 239 0.04 5.27 -2.53
CA ALA A 239 -0.98 6.30 -2.30
C ALA A 239 -1.76 6.11 -0.98
N GLY A 240 -1.65 4.95 -0.32
CA GLY A 240 -2.43 4.65 0.88
C GLY A 240 -3.94 4.82 0.66
N GLU A 241 -4.66 5.20 1.70
CA GLU A 241 -6.12 5.38 1.70
C GLU A 241 -6.65 6.56 0.85
N ILE A 242 -5.75 7.34 0.24
CA ILE A 242 -6.13 8.43 -0.65
C ILE A 242 -6.72 7.90 -1.96
N LEU A 243 -6.28 6.72 -2.38
CA LEU A 243 -6.72 6.07 -3.62
C LEU A 243 -7.17 4.64 -3.36
N SER A 244 -8.41 4.33 -3.72
CA SER A 244 -8.96 2.97 -3.74
C SER A 244 -9.55 2.67 -5.11
N MET A 245 -9.16 1.53 -5.71
CA MET A 245 -9.73 1.09 -6.98
C MET A 245 -10.93 0.16 -6.82
N THR A 246 -11.35 -0.08 -5.57
CA THR A 246 -12.44 -1.02 -5.25
C THR A 246 -13.66 -0.35 -4.62
N SER A 247 -13.55 0.91 -4.18
CA SER A 247 -14.60 1.61 -3.46
C SER A 247 -14.51 3.12 -3.63
N TYR A 248 -15.57 3.83 -3.24
CA TYR A 248 -15.46 5.25 -2.94
C TYR A 248 -14.49 5.48 -1.78
N PRO A 249 -13.80 6.65 -1.74
CA PRO A 249 -12.84 6.92 -0.67
C PRO A 249 -13.53 6.95 0.68
N VAL A 250 -12.91 6.36 1.67
CA VAL A 250 -13.35 6.46 3.07
C VAL A 250 -12.97 7.85 3.58
N ILE A 251 -13.89 8.50 4.29
CA ILE A 251 -13.70 9.82 4.89
C ILE A 251 -13.99 9.71 6.38
N ASP A 252 -12.94 9.66 7.20
CA ASP A 252 -13.09 9.66 8.67
C ASP A 252 -13.07 11.10 9.20
N ALA A 253 -14.23 11.74 9.15
CA ALA A 253 -14.38 13.11 9.61
C ALA A 253 -14.06 13.27 11.12
N ALA A 254 -14.24 12.23 11.93
CA ALA A 254 -13.90 12.25 13.35
C ALA A 254 -12.39 12.31 13.57
N LYS A 255 -11.62 11.79 12.61
CA LYS A 255 -10.17 11.86 12.60
C LYS A 255 -9.62 12.93 11.64
N GLY A 256 -10.43 13.91 11.27
CA GLY A 256 -10.00 15.07 10.48
C GLY A 256 -10.06 14.90 8.98
N GLY A 257 -10.56 13.78 8.46
CA GLY A 257 -10.71 13.52 7.03
C GLY A 257 -11.76 14.40 6.35
N SER A 258 -11.59 14.65 5.06
CA SER A 258 -12.51 15.46 4.27
C SER A 258 -12.50 15.08 2.79
N LEU A 259 -13.64 15.30 2.12
CA LEU A 259 -13.73 15.08 0.68
C LEU A 259 -12.78 15.99 -0.11
N GLN A 260 -12.59 17.25 0.34
CA GLN A 260 -11.65 18.16 -0.30
C GLN A 260 -10.21 17.69 -0.10
N GLY A 261 -9.85 17.20 1.07
CA GLY A 261 -8.51 16.67 1.32
C GLY A 261 -8.20 15.41 0.50
N ILE A 262 -9.18 14.53 0.25
CA ILE A 262 -9.02 13.43 -0.73
C ILE A 262 -8.71 13.99 -2.12
N LEU A 263 -9.45 15.01 -2.59
CA LEU A 263 -9.19 15.64 -3.89
C LEU A 263 -7.82 16.31 -3.93
N ASP A 264 -7.40 16.97 -2.86
CA ASP A 264 -6.09 17.61 -2.75
C ASP A 264 -4.97 16.56 -2.82
N GLY A 265 -5.13 15.42 -2.12
CA GLY A 265 -4.21 14.29 -2.18
C GLY A 265 -4.12 13.65 -3.57
N LEU A 266 -5.25 13.45 -4.24
CA LEU A 266 -5.28 12.93 -5.61
C LEU A 266 -4.63 13.92 -6.61
N ASN A 267 -4.85 15.22 -6.45
CA ASN A 267 -4.16 16.24 -7.24
C ASN A 267 -2.66 16.22 -6.97
N HIS A 268 -2.24 16.08 -5.71
CA HIS A 268 -0.82 15.99 -5.36
C HIS A 268 -0.15 14.76 -6.02
N ILE A 269 -0.82 13.61 -6.06
CA ILE A 269 -0.31 12.44 -6.81
C ILE A 269 -0.10 12.80 -8.28
N LEU A 270 -1.08 13.45 -8.92
CA LEU A 270 -1.00 13.85 -10.32
C LEU A 270 0.07 14.92 -10.59
N ASP A 271 0.34 15.81 -9.62
CA ASP A 271 1.34 16.87 -9.73
C ASP A 271 2.78 16.32 -9.68
N ILE A 272 3.01 15.22 -8.93
CA ILE A 272 4.34 14.61 -8.79
C ILE A 272 4.58 13.43 -9.74
N ALA A 273 3.51 12.86 -10.29
CA ALA A 273 3.59 11.71 -11.19
C ALA A 273 3.94 12.14 -12.62
N ILE A 274 4.70 11.31 -13.31
CA ILE A 274 5.06 11.51 -14.72
C ILE A 274 4.09 10.68 -15.56
N PRO A 275 3.31 11.30 -16.46
CA PRO A 275 2.41 10.56 -17.35
C PRO A 275 3.17 9.64 -18.29
N GLU A 276 2.60 8.48 -18.58
CA GLU A 276 3.13 7.61 -19.62
C GLU A 276 3.14 8.33 -20.98
N PHE A 277 4.29 8.32 -21.64
CA PHE A 277 4.44 8.86 -22.96
C PHE A 277 5.01 7.81 -23.93
N ARG A 278 4.16 7.26 -24.76
CA ARG A 278 4.46 6.20 -25.73
C ARG A 278 5.01 4.95 -25.03
N SER A 279 6.27 4.57 -25.33
CA SER A 279 6.95 3.39 -24.76
C SER A 279 7.96 3.73 -23.67
N GLN A 280 7.94 4.96 -23.17
CA GLN A 280 8.93 5.42 -22.18
C GLN A 280 8.53 5.11 -20.72
N GLY A 281 7.35 4.53 -20.52
CA GLY A 281 6.79 4.30 -19.20
C GLY A 281 6.28 5.58 -18.54
N GLY A 282 5.88 5.48 -17.29
CA GLY A 282 5.38 6.57 -16.47
C GLY A 282 5.33 6.12 -15.02
N THR A 283 4.94 7.03 -14.13
CA THR A 283 4.80 6.71 -12.70
C THR A 283 3.74 5.65 -12.50
N MET A 284 4.11 4.57 -11.81
CA MET A 284 3.18 3.55 -11.34
C MET A 284 2.66 3.90 -9.96
N ILE A 285 1.37 3.76 -9.74
CA ILE A 285 0.71 4.12 -8.49
C ILE A 285 0.12 2.86 -7.83
N ILE A 286 0.57 2.57 -6.61
CA ILE A 286 0.03 1.52 -5.77
C ILE A 286 -1.05 2.14 -4.87
N PRO A 287 -2.35 1.83 -5.10
CA PRO A 287 -3.43 2.31 -4.26
C PRO A 287 -3.45 1.57 -2.92
N GLY A 288 -4.14 2.09 -1.91
CA GLY A 288 -4.39 1.35 -0.67
C GLY A 288 -5.14 0.05 -0.92
N HIS A 289 -6.10 0.07 -1.85
CA HIS A 289 -6.90 -1.11 -2.20
C HIS A 289 -7.09 -1.25 -3.71
N GLY A 290 -7.00 -2.50 -4.18
CA GLY A 290 -7.26 -2.85 -5.57
C GLY A 290 -6.01 -3.01 -6.42
N ARG A 291 -6.17 -2.83 -7.74
CA ARG A 291 -5.12 -3.10 -8.72
C ARG A 291 -4.09 -1.96 -8.81
N LEU A 292 -2.93 -2.30 -9.32
CA LEU A 292 -1.92 -1.32 -9.72
C LEU A 292 -2.50 -0.32 -10.74
N CYS A 293 -2.12 0.94 -10.63
CA CYS A 293 -2.65 2.08 -11.38
C CYS A 293 -1.56 2.85 -12.10
N ASP A 294 -2.00 3.67 -13.07
CA ASP A 294 -1.24 4.72 -13.71
C ASP A 294 -1.86 6.12 -13.45
N THR A 295 -1.27 7.15 -14.02
CA THR A 295 -1.76 8.53 -13.88
C THR A 295 -3.16 8.73 -14.49
N GLY A 296 -3.52 7.98 -15.54
CA GLY A 296 -4.83 8.01 -16.16
C GLY A 296 -5.92 7.49 -15.23
N ASP A 297 -5.64 6.41 -14.50
CA ASP A 297 -6.52 5.85 -13.49
C ASP A 297 -6.78 6.85 -12.36
N VAL A 298 -5.72 7.47 -11.85
CA VAL A 298 -5.82 8.50 -10.79
C VAL A 298 -6.62 9.70 -11.27
N ALA A 299 -6.38 10.18 -12.50
CA ALA A 299 -7.11 11.29 -13.08
C ALA A 299 -8.61 10.99 -13.22
N ASN A 300 -8.95 9.78 -13.68
CA ASN A 300 -10.33 9.33 -13.79
C ASN A 300 -11.01 9.24 -12.41
N TYR A 301 -10.35 8.66 -11.42
CA TYR A 301 -10.87 8.58 -10.06
C TYR A 301 -11.07 9.97 -9.45
N ARG A 302 -10.08 10.87 -9.59
CA ARG A 302 -10.17 12.26 -9.13
C ARG A 302 -11.32 13.02 -9.80
N ASN A 303 -11.49 12.86 -11.10
CA ASN A 303 -12.59 13.50 -11.84
C ASN A 303 -13.96 13.01 -11.37
N MET A 304 -14.10 11.70 -11.13
CA MET A 304 -15.31 11.13 -10.54
C MET A 304 -15.63 11.79 -9.18
N ILE A 305 -14.65 11.87 -8.28
CA ILE A 305 -14.85 12.47 -6.95
C ILE A 305 -15.19 13.96 -7.07
N ALA A 306 -14.56 14.70 -8.00
CA ALA A 306 -14.87 16.11 -8.25
C ALA A 306 -16.31 16.29 -8.73
N ILE A 307 -16.78 15.45 -9.67
CA ILE A 307 -18.16 15.50 -10.17
C ILE A 307 -19.16 15.22 -9.04
N ILE A 308 -18.90 14.20 -8.22
CA ILE A 308 -19.76 13.87 -7.08
C ILE A 308 -19.80 15.03 -6.06
N ARG A 309 -18.63 15.61 -5.75
CA ARG A 309 -18.53 16.81 -4.89
C ARG A 309 -19.41 17.93 -5.42
N ASP A 310 -19.30 18.28 -6.69
CA ASP A 310 -20.01 19.40 -7.29
C ASP A 310 -21.54 19.16 -7.28
N ARG A 311 -21.98 17.93 -7.54
CA ARG A 311 -23.37 17.53 -7.44
C ARG A 311 -23.89 17.71 -6.00
N ILE A 312 -23.16 17.21 -5.00
CA ILE A 312 -23.56 17.33 -3.60
C ILE A 312 -23.56 18.80 -3.17
N GLN A 313 -22.57 19.59 -3.57
CA GLN A 313 -22.53 21.04 -3.29
C GLN A 313 -23.74 21.79 -3.86
N ASP A 314 -24.13 21.49 -5.09
CA ASP A 314 -25.33 22.07 -5.71
C ASP A 314 -26.60 21.71 -4.93
N MET A 315 -26.74 20.46 -4.49
CA MET A 315 -27.86 20.02 -3.66
C MET A 315 -27.87 20.72 -2.29
N ILE A 316 -26.70 20.91 -1.68
CA ILE A 316 -26.54 21.65 -0.41
C ILE A 316 -26.98 23.12 -0.61
N LYS A 317 -26.57 23.78 -1.71
CA LYS A 317 -26.96 25.16 -2.05
C LYS A 317 -28.47 25.29 -2.25
N LYS A 318 -29.13 24.24 -2.75
CA LYS A 318 -30.59 24.16 -2.88
C LYS A 318 -31.31 23.85 -1.56
N GLY A 319 -30.61 23.74 -0.46
CA GLY A 319 -31.18 23.50 0.88
C GLY A 319 -31.59 22.05 1.14
N MET A 320 -31.15 21.09 0.31
CA MET A 320 -31.51 19.69 0.50
C MET A 320 -30.88 19.11 1.78
N THR A 321 -31.68 18.30 2.49
CA THR A 321 -31.19 17.52 3.63
C THR A 321 -30.32 16.35 3.17
N VAL A 322 -29.53 15.76 4.07
CA VAL A 322 -28.69 14.59 3.75
C VAL A 322 -29.50 13.41 3.20
N ASP A 323 -30.71 13.19 3.73
CA ASP A 323 -31.58 12.10 3.25
C ASP A 323 -32.12 12.37 1.85
N GLN A 324 -32.45 13.63 1.53
CA GLN A 324 -32.83 14.04 0.19
C GLN A 324 -31.64 13.89 -0.80
N VAL A 325 -30.42 14.21 -0.37
CA VAL A 325 -29.21 14.00 -1.20
C VAL A 325 -28.95 12.51 -1.43
N LYS A 326 -29.07 11.67 -0.41
CA LYS A 326 -28.97 10.20 -0.57
C LYS A 326 -30.02 9.66 -1.55
N ALA A 327 -31.28 10.13 -1.42
CA ALA A 327 -32.37 9.73 -2.32
C ALA A 327 -32.15 10.18 -3.78
N ALA A 328 -31.47 11.32 -3.99
CA ALA A 328 -31.13 11.83 -5.31
C ALA A 328 -29.98 11.08 -6.01
N LYS A 329 -29.26 10.17 -5.28
CA LYS A 329 -28.21 9.31 -5.81
C LYS A 329 -27.15 10.05 -6.63
N PRO A 330 -26.39 11.02 -6.08
CA PRO A 330 -25.40 11.80 -6.83
C PRO A 330 -24.26 10.96 -7.40
N THR A 331 -24.12 9.71 -6.96
CA THR A 331 -23.07 8.74 -7.31
C THR A 331 -23.51 7.71 -8.36
N ALA A 332 -24.79 7.72 -8.81
CA ALA A 332 -25.42 6.64 -9.58
C ALA A 332 -24.61 6.14 -10.79
N ASP A 333 -23.94 7.07 -11.51
CA ASP A 333 -23.14 6.72 -12.70
C ASP A 333 -21.91 5.86 -12.38
N TYR A 334 -21.47 5.85 -11.13
CA TYR A 334 -20.24 5.20 -10.66
C TYR A 334 -20.48 4.05 -9.70
N ASP A 335 -21.73 3.86 -9.24
CA ASP A 335 -22.09 2.85 -8.22
C ASP A 335 -21.78 1.42 -8.70
N GLY A 336 -21.79 1.18 -10.01
CA GLY A 336 -21.46 -0.14 -10.58
C GLY A 336 -19.98 -0.53 -10.42
N LEU A 337 -19.09 0.44 -10.26
CA LEU A 337 -17.64 0.21 -10.09
C LEU A 337 -17.17 0.38 -8.65
N TYR A 338 -17.70 1.37 -7.93
CA TYR A 338 -17.19 1.81 -6.63
C TYR A 338 -18.24 1.74 -5.53
N GLY A 339 -19.51 1.51 -5.86
CA GLY A 339 -20.60 1.50 -4.91
C GLY A 339 -20.76 0.17 -4.18
N SER A 340 -21.25 0.25 -2.94
CA SER A 340 -21.66 -0.92 -2.17
C SER A 340 -22.89 -0.58 -1.31
N ASN A 341 -23.81 -1.54 -1.20
CA ASN A 341 -24.95 -1.46 -0.30
C ASN A 341 -24.74 -2.21 1.02
N THR A 342 -23.60 -2.91 1.15
CA THR A 342 -23.28 -3.77 2.29
C THR A 342 -21.83 -3.55 2.73
N GLY A 343 -21.46 -4.10 3.89
CA GLY A 343 -20.09 -4.01 4.41
C GLY A 343 -19.84 -2.77 5.27
N PRO A 344 -18.58 -2.53 5.65
CA PRO A 344 -18.21 -1.48 6.60
C PRO A 344 -18.29 -0.07 6.01
N TRP A 345 -18.23 0.06 4.68
CA TRP A 345 -18.33 1.34 3.97
C TRP A 345 -19.29 1.23 2.79
N THR A 346 -20.42 1.90 2.88
CA THR A 346 -21.49 1.86 1.87
C THR A 346 -21.55 3.17 1.09
N THR A 347 -22.14 3.13 -0.12
CA THR A 347 -22.43 4.34 -0.92
C THR A 347 -23.18 5.39 -0.12
N ALA A 348 -24.17 4.98 0.69
CA ALA A 348 -24.92 5.89 1.54
C ALA A 348 -24.04 6.57 2.61
N MET A 349 -23.08 5.84 3.18
CA MET A 349 -22.11 6.40 4.14
C MET A 349 -21.15 7.38 3.47
N PHE A 350 -20.67 7.07 2.27
CA PHE A 350 -19.83 7.98 1.48
C PHE A 350 -20.57 9.29 1.15
N ILE A 351 -21.83 9.22 0.70
CA ILE A 351 -22.65 10.42 0.41
C ILE A 351 -22.84 11.25 1.69
N GLU A 352 -23.12 10.59 2.83
CA GLU A 352 -23.29 11.27 4.11
C GLU A 352 -22.03 11.96 4.60
N ALA A 353 -20.88 11.27 4.56
CA ALA A 353 -19.59 11.82 4.95
C ALA A 353 -19.22 12.99 4.05
N SER A 354 -19.42 12.86 2.74
CA SER A 354 -19.20 13.92 1.76
C SER A 354 -20.08 15.15 2.03
N TYR A 355 -21.37 14.94 2.30
CA TYR A 355 -22.31 16.01 2.63
C TYR A 355 -21.88 16.76 3.91
N LYS A 356 -21.54 16.02 4.98
CA LYS A 356 -21.08 16.60 6.25
C LYS A 356 -19.77 17.39 6.05
N SER A 357 -18.82 16.80 5.34
CA SER A 357 -17.52 17.42 5.03
C SER A 357 -17.67 18.74 4.26
N LEU A 358 -18.61 18.81 3.31
CA LEU A 358 -18.84 20.02 2.50
C LEU A 358 -19.64 21.12 3.22
N ARG A 359 -20.32 20.79 4.33
CA ARG A 359 -21.02 21.76 5.19
C ARG A 359 -20.17 22.30 6.33
N ALA A 360 -19.17 21.53 6.74
CA ALA A 360 -18.22 21.96 7.76
C ALA A 360 -17.25 22.98 7.13
N LYS A 361 -17.60 24.27 7.21
CA LYS A 361 -16.73 25.39 6.81
C LYS A 361 -16.22 26.10 8.04
#